data_6166e4910421fa5fe961c1a755063049
#
_entry.id   6166e4910421fa5fe961c1a755063049
#
_cell.length_a   1.000
_cell.length_b   1.000
_cell.length_c   1.000
_cell.angle_alpha   90.00
_cell.angle_beta   90.00
_cell.angle_gamma   90.00
#
_symmetry.space_group_name_H-M   'P 1'
#
loop_
_entity.id
_entity.type
_entity.pdbx_description
1 polymer ?
#
loop_
_entity_poly.entity_id
_entity_poly.type
_entity_poly.pdbx_seq_one_letter_code
_entity_poly.pdbx_strand_id
1 'polypeptide(L)'
;MHLLAFDTSTDALSVAVMRSTPTGPLYWQHQGAGGAAASGSLIAAIMDLLRQADLRFQDLDAICFGSGPGSFTGLRTACSVAQGLAYGAGVPVLPVSSLMALAQTARAAHAPEVTQGCVIALLDARMHEVYAATYAFAGDVWTTLQAPCLLAPEQVAAWAQSAGAALGADKTLPGYKDGQPGPAKETGLVSGEERAPLLLKVQIRQTQQGPAPWHAWAGNVFGIYSERLAAPADLICCNALPQAMAILQVAPALIAAGACVPPEQALPLYVRDKVAKTTGERALEKAAKAGIAHIEAASAAAHIAQAAAHAQTSGT
;
A
#
# COMPACT_ATOMS: atom_id res chain seq x y z
N MET A 1 -9.87 -16.46 17.41
CA MET A 1 -8.64 -15.94 16.80
C MET A 1 -8.21 -14.68 17.53
N HIS A 2 -6.95 -14.59 17.94
CA HIS A 2 -6.34 -13.43 18.60
C HIS A 2 -5.18 -12.96 17.76
N LEU A 3 -5.20 -11.71 17.32
CA LEU A 3 -4.20 -11.16 16.41
C LEU A 3 -3.64 -9.84 16.96
N LEU A 4 -2.36 -9.64 16.75
CA LEU A 4 -1.68 -8.35 16.87
C LEU A 4 -1.33 -7.86 15.47
N ALA A 5 -1.60 -6.60 15.16
CA ALA A 5 -1.19 -5.98 13.90
C ALA A 5 -0.53 -4.62 14.12
N PHE A 6 0.43 -4.25 13.27
CA PHE A 6 1.01 -2.92 13.25
C PHE A 6 1.57 -2.55 11.87
N ASP A 7 1.60 -1.26 11.59
CA ASP A 7 2.21 -0.67 10.41
C ASP A 7 3.03 0.57 10.79
N THR A 8 4.23 0.67 10.24
CA THR A 8 5.16 1.79 10.39
C THR A 8 5.71 2.24 9.03
N SER A 9 5.01 1.89 7.95
CA SER A 9 5.46 2.15 6.57
C SER A 9 5.40 3.63 6.18
N THR A 10 4.74 4.47 6.99
CA THR A 10 4.56 5.90 6.75
C THR A 10 5.07 6.76 7.92
N ASP A 11 4.79 8.06 7.88
CA ASP A 11 5.05 8.97 9.00
C ASP A 11 4.03 8.78 10.16
N ALA A 12 3.12 7.81 10.04
CA ALA A 12 2.20 7.39 11.10
C ALA A 12 2.59 5.99 11.62
N LEU A 13 2.43 5.81 12.92
CA LEU A 13 2.45 4.51 13.61
C LEU A 13 1.01 4.06 13.83
N SER A 14 0.68 2.85 13.46
CA SER A 14 -0.61 2.23 13.77
C SER A 14 -0.40 0.85 14.40
N VAL A 15 -1.08 0.58 15.51
CA VAL A 15 -1.06 -0.71 16.22
C VAL A 15 -2.50 -1.10 16.54
N ALA A 16 -2.85 -2.37 16.40
CA ALA A 16 -4.16 -2.87 16.78
C ALA A 16 -4.07 -4.32 17.28
N VAL A 17 -4.96 -4.68 18.20
CA VAL A 17 -5.14 -6.03 18.74
C VAL A 17 -6.57 -6.45 18.52
N MET A 18 -6.77 -7.69 18.10
CA MET A 18 -8.07 -8.36 18.01
C MET A 18 -8.12 -9.55 18.94
N ARG A 19 -9.16 -9.62 19.75
CA ARG A 19 -9.49 -10.76 20.60
C ARG A 19 -10.86 -11.31 20.23
N SER A 20 -10.94 -12.55 19.76
CA SER A 20 -12.23 -13.22 19.53
C SER A 20 -12.89 -13.57 20.85
N THR A 21 -14.19 -13.32 20.91
CA THR A 21 -15.05 -13.76 22.00
C THR A 21 -16.26 -14.54 21.45
N PRO A 22 -17.01 -15.27 22.28
CA PRO A 22 -18.22 -15.95 21.83
C PRO A 22 -19.27 -15.02 21.20
N THR A 23 -19.24 -13.73 21.54
CA THR A 23 -20.18 -12.71 21.04
C THR A 23 -19.63 -11.91 19.85
N GLY A 24 -18.42 -12.22 19.40
CA GLY A 24 -17.73 -11.54 18.27
C GLY A 24 -16.36 -10.99 18.66
N PRO A 25 -15.61 -10.44 17.69
CA PRO A 25 -14.30 -9.90 17.95
C PRO A 25 -14.35 -8.55 18.66
N LEU A 26 -13.45 -8.35 19.62
CA LEU A 26 -13.16 -7.07 20.25
C LEU A 26 -11.84 -6.51 19.70
N TYR A 27 -11.75 -5.19 19.59
CA TYR A 27 -10.62 -4.51 19.00
C TYR A 27 -10.10 -3.40 19.92
N TRP A 28 -8.78 -3.28 20.01
CA TRP A 28 -8.05 -2.18 20.63
C TRP A 28 -7.08 -1.63 19.61
N GLN A 29 -6.94 -0.31 19.57
CA GLN A 29 -6.06 0.34 18.60
C GLN A 29 -5.33 1.54 19.20
N HIS A 30 -4.14 1.81 18.66
CA HIS A 30 -3.32 2.97 18.98
C HIS A 30 -2.77 3.58 17.69
N GLN A 31 -2.76 4.90 17.63
CA GLN A 31 -2.12 5.66 16.57
C GLN A 31 -1.13 6.65 17.17
N GLY A 32 0.00 6.84 16.50
CA GLY A 32 1.06 7.71 16.97
C GLY A 32 1.95 8.22 15.83
N ALA A 33 3.00 8.94 16.18
CA ALA A 33 3.98 9.38 15.21
C ALA A 33 4.82 8.19 14.72
N GLY A 34 4.98 8.10 13.41
CA GLY A 34 5.81 7.12 12.73
C GLY A 34 7.25 7.58 12.51
N GLY A 35 7.89 7.09 11.46
CA GLY A 35 9.26 7.44 11.14
C GLY A 35 10.25 7.03 12.24
N ALA A 36 11.18 7.92 12.58
CA ALA A 36 12.19 7.65 13.62
C ALA A 36 11.59 7.48 15.02
N ALA A 37 10.44 8.11 15.31
CA ALA A 37 9.76 8.00 16.61
C ALA A 37 9.10 6.63 16.81
N ALA A 38 8.70 5.93 15.73
CA ALA A 38 8.05 4.64 15.80
C ALA A 38 8.89 3.59 16.53
N SER A 39 10.22 3.57 16.35
CA SER A 39 11.09 2.58 16.98
C SER A 39 11.10 2.66 18.51
N GLY A 40 10.87 3.84 19.07
CA GLY A 40 10.82 4.05 20.53
C GLY A 40 9.43 3.76 21.15
N SER A 41 8.36 3.91 20.39
CA SER A 41 6.97 3.84 20.89
C SER A 41 6.22 2.56 20.54
N LEU A 42 6.62 1.87 19.47
CA LEU A 42 5.91 0.70 18.95
C LEU A 42 5.74 -0.42 20.00
N ILE A 43 6.83 -0.84 20.64
CA ILE A 43 6.78 -1.93 21.63
C ILE A 43 5.92 -1.53 22.83
N ALA A 44 6.06 -0.29 23.32
CA ALA A 44 5.26 0.21 24.42
C ALA A 44 3.75 0.20 24.09
N ALA A 45 3.38 0.65 22.88
CA ALA A 45 2.01 0.63 22.39
C ALA A 45 1.46 -0.81 22.28
N ILE A 46 2.27 -1.75 21.75
CA ILE A 46 1.89 -3.18 21.67
C ILE A 46 1.62 -3.74 23.07
N MET A 47 2.53 -3.53 24.02
CA MET A 47 2.39 -4.04 25.39
C MET A 47 1.15 -3.47 26.09
N ASP A 48 0.88 -2.16 25.90
CA ASP A 48 -0.30 -1.53 26.48
C ASP A 48 -1.61 -2.08 25.90
N LEU A 49 -1.69 -2.27 24.57
CA LEU A 49 -2.88 -2.84 23.95
C LEU A 49 -3.12 -4.32 24.31
N LEU A 50 -2.07 -5.13 24.40
CA LEU A 50 -2.19 -6.52 24.85
C LEU A 50 -2.69 -6.59 26.30
N ARG A 51 -2.18 -5.71 27.19
CA ARG A 51 -2.65 -5.60 28.59
C ARG A 51 -4.15 -5.21 28.63
N GLN A 52 -4.58 -4.23 27.83
CA GLN A 52 -5.99 -3.83 27.73
C GLN A 52 -6.88 -4.96 27.20
N ALA A 53 -6.36 -5.75 26.25
CA ALA A 53 -7.05 -6.90 25.67
C ALA A 53 -7.04 -8.14 26.58
N ASP A 54 -6.32 -8.11 27.72
CA ASP A 54 -6.10 -9.26 28.59
C ASP A 54 -5.54 -10.46 27.82
N LEU A 55 -4.49 -10.22 27.01
CA LEU A 55 -3.77 -11.19 26.19
C LEU A 55 -2.27 -11.14 26.46
N ARG A 56 -1.64 -12.31 26.44
CA ARG A 56 -0.18 -12.46 26.38
C ARG A 56 0.25 -12.73 24.95
N PHE A 57 1.52 -12.59 24.62
CA PHE A 57 2.04 -12.91 23.28
C PHE A 57 1.77 -14.35 22.86
N GLN A 58 1.85 -15.30 23.80
CA GLN A 58 1.60 -16.72 23.55
C GLN A 58 0.12 -17.06 23.30
N ASP A 59 -0.80 -16.15 23.62
CA ASP A 59 -2.22 -16.31 23.37
C ASP A 59 -2.61 -15.88 21.94
N LEU A 60 -1.67 -15.28 21.18
CA LEU A 60 -1.88 -14.86 19.81
C LEU A 60 -1.83 -16.03 18.82
N ASP A 61 -2.68 -16.01 17.81
CA ASP A 61 -2.64 -16.96 16.70
C ASP A 61 -1.62 -16.53 15.60
N ALA A 62 -1.40 -15.22 15.46
CA ALA A 62 -0.40 -14.66 14.56
C ALA A 62 -0.06 -13.20 14.90
N ILE A 63 1.15 -12.76 14.51
CA ILE A 63 1.55 -11.36 14.49
C ILE A 63 1.57 -10.86 13.05
N CYS A 64 0.71 -9.86 12.75
CA CYS A 64 0.56 -9.29 11.44
C CYS A 64 1.35 -7.96 11.37
N PHE A 65 2.00 -7.69 10.25
CA PHE A 65 2.69 -6.42 10.09
C PHE A 65 2.60 -5.89 8.66
N GLY A 66 2.59 -4.56 8.51
CA GLY A 66 2.71 -3.92 7.21
C GLY A 66 4.09 -4.15 6.63
N SER A 67 4.17 -5.05 5.64
CA SER A 67 5.44 -5.43 5.02
C SER A 67 5.95 -4.40 4.00
N GLY A 68 5.13 -3.42 3.60
CA GLY A 68 5.46 -2.41 2.61
C GLY A 68 4.59 -2.48 1.35
N PRO A 69 4.90 -1.66 0.36
CA PRO A 69 6.00 -0.70 0.30
C PRO A 69 5.81 0.53 1.21
N GLY A 70 6.89 1.27 1.45
CA GLY A 70 6.86 2.47 2.31
C GLY A 70 8.25 2.93 2.76
N SER A 71 8.30 3.63 3.90
CA SER A 71 9.53 4.12 4.52
C SER A 71 10.50 2.97 4.82
N PHE A 72 11.71 3.07 4.31
CA PHE A 72 12.75 2.05 4.47
C PHE A 72 13.06 1.72 5.95
N THR A 73 13.19 2.75 6.79
CA THR A 73 13.41 2.58 8.23
C THR A 73 12.18 1.96 8.90
N GLY A 74 10.98 2.47 8.57
CA GLY A 74 9.73 1.96 9.11
C GLY A 74 9.53 0.47 8.80
N LEU A 75 9.72 0.05 7.55
CA LEU A 75 9.56 -1.34 7.14
C LEU A 75 10.49 -2.30 7.91
N ARG A 76 11.74 -1.89 8.11
CA ARG A 76 12.69 -2.68 8.90
C ARG A 76 12.31 -2.75 10.37
N THR A 77 11.85 -1.64 10.95
CA THR A 77 11.35 -1.61 12.33
C THR A 77 10.18 -2.57 12.49
N ALA A 78 9.15 -2.48 11.62
CA ALA A 78 8.01 -3.39 11.68
C ALA A 78 8.43 -4.86 11.54
N CYS A 79 9.22 -5.16 10.53
CA CYS A 79 9.67 -6.53 10.26
C CYS A 79 10.49 -7.10 11.44
N SER A 80 11.48 -6.37 11.95
CA SER A 80 12.33 -6.83 13.05
C SER A 80 11.55 -7.03 14.35
N VAL A 81 10.59 -6.13 14.66
CA VAL A 81 9.71 -6.27 15.82
C VAL A 81 8.79 -7.47 15.64
N ALA A 82 8.18 -7.66 14.46
CA ALA A 82 7.33 -8.83 14.18
C ALA A 82 8.10 -10.13 14.36
N GLN A 83 9.31 -10.23 13.76
CA GLN A 83 10.18 -11.40 13.89
C GLN A 83 10.54 -11.70 15.35
N GLY A 84 11.00 -10.68 16.09
CA GLY A 84 11.46 -10.86 17.49
C GLY A 84 10.32 -11.29 18.41
N LEU A 85 9.16 -10.63 18.32
CA LEU A 85 7.99 -10.95 19.13
C LEU A 85 7.41 -12.33 18.78
N ALA A 86 7.27 -12.64 17.49
CA ALA A 86 6.75 -13.93 17.03
C ALA A 86 7.67 -15.09 17.40
N TYR A 87 8.98 -14.91 17.26
CA TYR A 87 9.97 -15.91 17.68
C TYR A 87 9.89 -16.18 19.18
N GLY A 88 9.84 -15.12 20.01
CA GLY A 88 9.72 -15.25 21.45
C GLY A 88 8.39 -15.84 21.94
N ALA A 89 7.32 -15.64 21.17
CA ALA A 89 5.98 -16.17 21.48
C ALA A 89 5.73 -17.57 20.90
N GLY A 90 6.52 -18.02 19.93
CA GLY A 90 6.32 -19.29 19.21
C GLY A 90 5.11 -19.24 18.25
N VAL A 91 4.80 -18.06 17.68
CA VAL A 91 3.64 -17.85 16.78
C VAL A 91 4.09 -17.46 15.37
N PRO A 92 3.31 -17.72 14.33
CA PRO A 92 3.65 -17.33 12.97
C PRO A 92 3.50 -15.81 12.76
N VAL A 93 4.09 -15.32 11.66
CA VAL A 93 3.99 -13.95 11.20
C VAL A 93 3.16 -13.88 9.91
N LEU A 94 2.30 -12.87 9.80
CA LEU A 94 1.57 -12.55 8.58
C LEU A 94 2.07 -11.22 8.01
N PRO A 95 2.91 -11.22 6.97
CA PRO A 95 3.24 -10.01 6.23
C PRO A 95 2.06 -9.58 5.37
N VAL A 96 1.60 -8.34 5.53
CA VAL A 96 0.49 -7.75 4.76
C VAL A 96 1.01 -6.56 3.96
N SER A 97 0.66 -6.47 2.68
CA SER A 97 1.01 -5.29 1.89
C SER A 97 0.43 -4.02 2.51
N SER A 98 1.27 -3.00 2.75
CA SER A 98 0.81 -1.70 3.27
C SER A 98 -0.16 -1.02 2.30
N LEU A 99 -0.03 -1.24 0.97
CA LEU A 99 -1.01 -0.76 -0.01
C LEU A 99 -2.35 -1.51 0.08
N MET A 100 -2.36 -2.80 0.42
CA MET A 100 -3.60 -3.54 0.68
C MET A 100 -4.27 -3.03 1.97
N ALA A 101 -3.50 -2.80 3.03
CA ALA A 101 -4.01 -2.22 4.26
C ALA A 101 -4.59 -0.81 4.02
N LEU A 102 -3.95 0.01 3.19
CA LEU A 102 -4.46 1.31 2.77
C LEU A 102 -5.78 1.18 2.00
N ALA A 103 -5.87 0.25 1.03
CA ALA A 103 -7.10 0.00 0.27
C ALA A 103 -8.26 -0.42 1.17
N GLN A 104 -8.01 -1.32 2.14
CA GLN A 104 -9.02 -1.73 3.13
C GLN A 104 -9.39 -0.57 4.08
N THR A 105 -8.43 0.29 4.47
CA THR A 105 -8.73 1.48 5.26
C THR A 105 -9.72 2.40 4.54
N ALA A 106 -9.48 2.66 3.25
CA ALA A 106 -10.37 3.49 2.43
C ALA A 106 -11.76 2.84 2.27
N ARG A 107 -11.83 1.55 1.98
CA ARG A 107 -13.10 0.81 1.90
C ARG A 107 -13.90 0.90 3.20
N ALA A 108 -13.26 0.63 4.33
CA ALA A 108 -13.94 0.66 5.64
C ALA A 108 -14.48 2.05 6.00
N ALA A 109 -13.81 3.11 5.56
CA ALA A 109 -14.21 4.49 5.84
C ALA A 109 -15.31 5.01 4.89
N HIS A 110 -15.28 4.62 3.61
CA HIS A 110 -16.11 5.26 2.57
C HIS A 110 -17.16 4.32 1.95
N ALA A 111 -16.99 3.00 2.08
CA ALA A 111 -17.87 2.03 1.46
C ALA A 111 -18.04 0.75 2.31
N PRO A 112 -18.34 0.85 3.63
CA PRO A 112 -18.37 -0.30 4.54
C PRO A 112 -19.41 -1.35 4.15
N GLU A 113 -20.54 -0.93 3.57
CA GLU A 113 -21.64 -1.82 3.16
C GLU A 113 -21.45 -2.42 1.76
N VAL A 114 -20.43 -1.99 1.03
CA VAL A 114 -20.19 -2.48 -0.33
C VAL A 114 -19.41 -3.79 -0.27
N THR A 115 -19.97 -4.81 -0.92
CA THR A 115 -19.41 -6.17 -0.88
C THR A 115 -18.45 -6.47 -2.02
N GLN A 116 -18.37 -5.63 -3.05
CA GLN A 116 -17.45 -5.84 -4.17
C GLN A 116 -16.97 -4.52 -4.77
N GLY A 117 -15.73 -4.51 -5.23
CA GLY A 117 -15.16 -3.32 -5.84
C GLY A 117 -13.69 -3.44 -6.17
N CYS A 118 -13.11 -2.32 -6.58
CA CYS A 118 -11.70 -2.22 -6.94
C CYS A 118 -11.11 -0.92 -6.35
N VAL A 119 -9.93 -1.02 -5.76
CA VAL A 119 -9.22 0.12 -5.19
C VAL A 119 -7.83 0.19 -5.81
N ILE A 120 -7.48 1.36 -6.34
CA ILE A 120 -6.12 1.71 -6.69
C ILE A 120 -5.51 2.40 -5.47
N ALA A 121 -4.58 1.71 -4.82
CA ALA A 121 -3.87 2.20 -3.64
C ALA A 121 -2.61 2.95 -4.06
N LEU A 122 -2.46 4.19 -3.59
CA LEU A 122 -1.41 5.13 -3.98
C LEU A 122 -0.73 5.69 -2.72
N LEU A 123 0.55 5.45 -2.54
CA LEU A 123 1.32 5.94 -1.40
C LEU A 123 2.50 6.78 -1.89
N ASP A 124 2.70 7.96 -1.29
CA ASP A 124 3.87 8.80 -1.58
C ASP A 124 5.16 8.02 -1.33
N ALA A 125 5.95 7.85 -2.40
CA ALA A 125 7.23 7.16 -2.35
C ALA A 125 8.41 8.13 -2.14
N ARG A 126 8.13 9.42 -1.92
CA ARG A 126 9.13 10.49 -1.92
C ARG A 126 9.80 10.63 -3.29
N MET A 127 10.71 11.58 -3.45
CA MET A 127 11.50 11.80 -4.68
C MET A 127 10.63 11.97 -5.94
N HIS A 128 9.42 12.52 -5.79
CA HIS A 128 8.43 12.71 -6.85
C HIS A 128 7.94 11.41 -7.51
N GLU A 129 7.83 10.35 -6.72
CA GLU A 129 7.34 9.05 -7.14
C GLU A 129 6.21 8.55 -6.23
N VAL A 130 5.44 7.59 -6.71
CA VAL A 130 4.27 7.01 -6.05
C VAL A 130 4.40 5.48 -6.08
N TYR A 131 4.22 4.84 -4.93
CA TYR A 131 3.93 3.42 -4.88
C TYR A 131 2.47 3.21 -5.25
N ALA A 132 2.21 2.32 -6.20
CA ALA A 132 0.89 2.01 -6.70
C ALA A 132 0.62 0.51 -6.72
N ALA A 133 -0.60 0.10 -6.40
CA ALA A 133 -1.09 -1.26 -6.58
C ALA A 133 -2.60 -1.23 -6.83
N THR A 134 -3.13 -2.24 -7.52
CA THR A 134 -4.57 -2.39 -7.75
C THR A 134 -5.07 -3.65 -7.08
N TYR A 135 -6.13 -3.50 -6.29
CA TYR A 135 -6.77 -4.58 -5.57
C TYR A 135 -8.27 -4.63 -5.89
N ALA A 136 -8.80 -5.83 -6.10
CA ALA A 136 -10.24 -6.09 -6.10
C ALA A 136 -10.65 -6.76 -4.80
N PHE A 137 -11.89 -6.54 -4.36
CA PHE A 137 -12.46 -7.23 -3.23
C PHE A 137 -13.84 -7.81 -3.55
N ALA A 138 -14.13 -8.96 -2.94
CA ALA A 138 -15.44 -9.59 -2.93
C ALA A 138 -15.68 -10.16 -1.52
N GLY A 139 -16.64 -9.58 -0.78
CA GLY A 139 -16.75 -9.81 0.66
C GLY A 139 -15.47 -9.38 1.37
N ASP A 140 -14.89 -10.27 2.15
CA ASP A 140 -13.64 -10.05 2.90
C ASP A 140 -12.39 -10.56 2.16
N VAL A 141 -12.57 -11.10 0.94
CA VAL A 141 -11.47 -11.61 0.13
C VAL A 141 -10.92 -10.52 -0.78
N TRP A 142 -9.62 -10.28 -0.66
CA TRP A 142 -8.88 -9.33 -1.49
C TRP A 142 -8.00 -10.06 -2.51
N THR A 143 -8.01 -9.58 -3.74
CA THR A 143 -7.20 -10.10 -4.85
C THR A 143 -6.33 -8.98 -5.40
N THR A 144 -5.04 -9.23 -5.52
CA THR A 144 -4.11 -8.30 -6.19
C THR A 144 -4.28 -8.42 -7.70
N LEU A 145 -4.71 -7.35 -8.34
CA LEU A 145 -4.84 -7.26 -9.80
C LEU A 145 -3.54 -6.76 -10.45
N GLN A 146 -2.93 -5.76 -9.84
CA GLN A 146 -1.60 -5.26 -10.22
C GLN A 146 -0.74 -5.21 -8.97
N ALA A 147 0.41 -5.86 -9.02
CA ALA A 147 1.36 -5.90 -7.92
C ALA A 147 1.91 -4.50 -7.60
N PRO A 148 2.36 -4.26 -6.36
CA PRO A 148 3.03 -3.03 -5.98
C PRO A 148 4.15 -2.66 -6.94
N CYS A 149 4.10 -1.44 -7.48
CA CYS A 149 5.12 -0.88 -8.36
C CYS A 149 5.43 0.58 -8.00
N LEU A 150 6.47 1.15 -8.61
CA LEU A 150 6.90 2.53 -8.45
C LEU A 150 6.65 3.28 -9.76
N LEU A 151 5.97 4.42 -9.69
CA LEU A 151 5.57 5.22 -10.85
C LEU A 151 5.87 6.69 -10.62
N ALA A 152 6.13 7.44 -11.71
CA ALA A 152 5.98 8.89 -11.66
C ALA A 152 4.48 9.25 -11.57
N PRO A 153 4.09 10.34 -10.88
CA PRO A 153 2.68 10.74 -10.74
C PRO A 153 1.92 10.81 -12.06
N GLU A 154 2.55 11.29 -13.12
CA GLU A 154 1.98 11.43 -14.46
C GLU A 154 1.65 10.09 -15.14
N GLN A 155 2.29 9.02 -14.70
CA GLN A 155 2.10 7.68 -15.26
C GLN A 155 0.90 6.95 -14.62
N VAL A 156 0.43 7.42 -13.44
CA VAL A 156 -0.58 6.73 -12.64
C VAL A 156 -1.89 6.56 -13.41
N ALA A 157 -2.37 7.60 -14.09
CA ALA A 157 -3.63 7.53 -14.82
C ALA A 157 -3.60 6.51 -15.98
N ALA A 158 -2.54 6.52 -16.79
CA ALA A 158 -2.37 5.56 -17.89
C ALA A 158 -2.18 4.14 -17.37
N TRP A 159 -1.41 3.96 -16.29
CA TRP A 159 -1.23 2.67 -15.64
C TRP A 159 -2.53 2.14 -15.05
N ALA A 160 -3.34 2.98 -14.40
CA ALA A 160 -4.63 2.62 -13.85
C ALA A 160 -5.63 2.15 -14.91
N GLN A 161 -5.61 2.77 -16.11
CA GLN A 161 -6.45 2.36 -17.24
C GLN A 161 -6.11 0.94 -17.74
N SER A 162 -4.85 0.52 -17.66
CA SER A 162 -4.47 -0.85 -18.02
C SER A 162 -5.06 -1.90 -17.08
N ALA A 163 -5.28 -1.56 -15.80
CA ALA A 163 -6.03 -2.40 -14.86
C ALA A 163 -7.51 -2.48 -15.22
N GLY A 164 -8.12 -1.35 -15.62
CA GLY A 164 -9.51 -1.28 -16.07
C GLY A 164 -9.77 -2.09 -17.34
N ALA A 165 -8.82 -2.11 -18.27
CA ALA A 165 -8.92 -2.95 -19.47
C ALA A 165 -8.90 -4.46 -19.13
N ALA A 166 -8.16 -4.86 -18.10
CA ALA A 166 -8.18 -6.22 -17.57
C ALA A 166 -9.51 -6.57 -16.84
N LEU A 167 -10.20 -5.58 -16.28
CA LEU A 167 -11.52 -5.73 -15.65
C LEU A 167 -12.68 -5.64 -16.67
N GLY A 168 -12.48 -4.95 -17.81
CA GLY A 168 -13.53 -4.63 -18.78
C GLY A 168 -13.81 -5.71 -19.82
N ALA A 169 -12.94 -6.70 -19.99
CA ALA A 169 -13.12 -7.75 -21.03
C ALA A 169 -13.95 -8.95 -20.54
N ASP A 170 -14.08 -9.17 -19.24
CA ASP A 170 -14.92 -10.25 -18.70
C ASP A 170 -15.37 -9.90 -17.26
N LYS A 171 -16.67 -9.66 -17.10
CA LYS A 171 -17.28 -9.11 -15.86
C LYS A 171 -17.42 -10.12 -14.71
N THR A 172 -16.55 -11.12 -14.58
CA THR A 172 -16.68 -12.14 -13.55
C THR A 172 -15.38 -12.36 -12.77
N LEU A 173 -15.45 -12.33 -11.43
CA LEU A 173 -14.35 -12.67 -10.51
C LEU A 173 -14.16 -14.20 -10.48
N PRO A 174 -12.95 -14.77 -10.66
CA PRO A 174 -12.73 -16.20 -10.50
C PRO A 174 -12.74 -16.58 -9.02
N GLY A 175 -13.51 -17.59 -8.67
CA GLY A 175 -13.41 -18.26 -7.36
C GLY A 175 -14.69 -18.55 -6.60
N TYR A 176 -15.88 -18.25 -7.13
CA TYR A 176 -17.13 -18.60 -6.45
C TYR A 176 -18.09 -19.33 -7.40
N LYS A 177 -18.15 -20.64 -7.29
CA LYS A 177 -19.28 -21.45 -7.77
C LYS A 177 -20.12 -21.85 -6.57
N ASP A 178 -21.38 -21.40 -6.58
CA ASP A 178 -22.48 -21.94 -5.78
C ASP A 178 -22.20 -22.22 -4.29
N GLY A 179 -21.71 -21.20 -3.54
CA GLY A 179 -21.72 -21.23 -2.07
C GLY A 179 -20.82 -22.27 -1.38
N GLN A 180 -19.93 -22.94 -2.10
CA GLN A 180 -18.97 -23.91 -1.53
C GLN A 180 -17.54 -23.65 -2.00
N PRO A 181 -16.53 -23.68 -1.11
CA PRO A 181 -15.12 -23.63 -1.51
C PRO A 181 -14.77 -24.93 -2.27
N GLY A 182 -14.24 -24.79 -3.49
CA GLY A 182 -13.74 -25.91 -4.27
C GLY A 182 -12.52 -26.55 -3.64
N PRO A 183 -12.26 -27.87 -3.85
CA PRO A 183 -11.17 -28.59 -3.22
C PRO A 183 -9.81 -28.06 -3.67
N ALA A 184 -8.90 -27.87 -2.71
CA ALA A 184 -7.51 -27.53 -2.93
C ALA A 184 -6.86 -28.66 -3.77
N LYS A 185 -6.35 -28.32 -4.95
CA LYS A 185 -5.53 -29.25 -5.73
C LYS A 185 -4.11 -29.27 -5.16
N GLU A 186 -3.68 -30.44 -4.74
CA GLU A 186 -2.31 -30.76 -4.40
C GLU A 186 -1.37 -30.38 -5.55
N THR A 187 -0.43 -29.49 -5.30
CA THR A 187 0.64 -29.19 -6.25
C THR A 187 1.85 -30.04 -5.93
N GLY A 188 2.06 -31.09 -6.78
CA GLY A 188 3.31 -31.81 -6.84
C GLY A 188 4.49 -30.89 -7.17
N LEU A 189 5.60 -31.11 -6.50
CA LEU A 189 6.90 -30.49 -6.78
C LEU A 189 7.33 -30.76 -8.24
N VAL A 190 7.48 -29.70 -9.02
CA VAL A 190 8.23 -29.72 -10.29
C VAL A 190 9.31 -28.64 -10.22
N SER A 191 10.53 -29.10 -10.45
CA SER A 191 11.77 -28.34 -10.51
C SER A 191 11.78 -27.30 -11.63
N GLY A 192 12.22 -26.08 -11.30
CA GLY A 192 12.91 -25.11 -12.12
C GLY A 192 12.41 -24.86 -13.53
N GLU A 193 11.43 -23.97 -13.68
CA GLU A 193 11.21 -23.17 -14.90
C GLU A 193 10.45 -21.89 -14.52
N GLU A 194 10.73 -20.79 -15.24
CA GLU A 194 10.23 -19.44 -15.03
C GLU A 194 8.70 -19.40 -14.82
N ARG A 195 8.27 -18.99 -13.63
CA ARG A 195 6.86 -18.75 -13.34
C ARG A 195 6.44 -17.39 -13.92
N ALA A 196 5.88 -17.42 -15.11
CA ALA A 196 4.99 -16.35 -15.54
C ALA A 196 3.82 -16.23 -14.53
N PRO A 197 3.40 -15.00 -14.11
CA PRO A 197 2.30 -14.85 -13.17
C PRO A 197 1.02 -15.43 -13.79
N LEU A 198 0.40 -16.38 -13.11
CA LEU A 198 -0.94 -16.86 -13.43
C LEU A 198 -1.90 -15.67 -13.31
N LEU A 199 -2.28 -15.12 -14.46
CA LEU A 199 -3.35 -14.14 -14.58
C LEU A 199 -4.67 -14.82 -14.17
N LEU A 200 -5.04 -14.66 -12.90
CA LEU A 200 -6.36 -15.04 -12.41
C LEU A 200 -7.38 -14.08 -13.05
N LYS A 201 -8.19 -14.56 -13.98
CA LYS A 201 -9.30 -13.79 -14.59
C LYS A 201 -10.37 -13.58 -13.51
N VAL A 202 -10.53 -12.35 -13.08
CA VAL A 202 -11.55 -11.95 -12.11
C VAL A 202 -12.85 -11.62 -12.86
N GLN A 203 -13.88 -12.43 -12.70
CA GLN A 203 -15.22 -12.22 -13.26
C GLN A 203 -16.14 -11.60 -12.20
N ILE A 204 -16.60 -10.37 -12.39
CA ILE A 204 -17.59 -9.72 -11.52
C ILE A 204 -18.98 -10.08 -12.02
N ARG A 205 -19.66 -11.04 -11.37
CA ARG A 205 -21.09 -11.27 -11.61
C ARG A 205 -21.88 -10.14 -10.95
N GLN A 206 -22.61 -9.37 -11.74
CA GLN A 206 -23.67 -8.51 -11.23
C GLN A 206 -24.83 -9.43 -10.79
N THR A 207 -24.94 -9.65 -9.48
CA THR A 207 -26.19 -10.13 -8.90
C THR A 207 -27.13 -8.93 -8.81
N GLN A 208 -28.34 -9.05 -9.36
CA GLN A 208 -29.30 -7.96 -9.58
C GLN A 208 -29.88 -7.29 -8.32
N GLN A 209 -29.30 -7.40 -7.12
CA GLN A 209 -29.86 -6.86 -5.87
C GLN A 209 -28.83 -6.35 -4.84
N GLY A 210 -27.60 -6.01 -5.25
CA GLY A 210 -26.61 -5.41 -4.37
C GLY A 210 -26.24 -3.97 -4.77
N PRO A 211 -25.63 -3.19 -3.85
CA PRO A 211 -25.07 -1.88 -4.23
C PRO A 211 -24.07 -2.04 -5.38
N ALA A 212 -24.00 -1.01 -6.24
CA ALA A 212 -23.06 -1.00 -7.38
C ALA A 212 -21.62 -1.22 -6.89
N PRO A 213 -20.75 -1.87 -7.69
CA PRO A 213 -19.34 -2.05 -7.34
C PRO A 213 -18.67 -0.69 -7.05
N TRP A 214 -17.92 -0.62 -5.97
CA TRP A 214 -17.21 0.61 -5.58
C TRP A 214 -15.82 0.64 -6.20
N HIS A 215 -15.53 1.75 -6.92
CA HIS A 215 -14.22 1.98 -7.52
C HIS A 215 -13.66 3.29 -7.00
N ALA A 216 -12.43 3.24 -6.46
CA ALA A 216 -11.79 4.42 -5.91
C ALA A 216 -10.27 4.40 -6.08
N TRP A 217 -9.69 5.60 -6.08
CA TRP A 217 -8.27 5.78 -5.79
C TRP A 217 -8.14 6.18 -4.32
N ALA A 218 -7.25 5.52 -3.61
CA ALA A 218 -7.04 5.74 -2.19
C ALA A 218 -5.56 5.98 -1.89
N GLY A 219 -5.26 6.95 -1.03
CA GLY A 219 -3.87 7.23 -0.66
C GLY A 219 -3.63 8.60 -0.07
N ASN A 220 -2.35 8.96 0.09
CA ASN A 220 -1.92 10.26 0.61
C ASN A 220 -1.32 11.17 -0.47
N VAL A 221 -1.50 10.82 -1.74
CA VAL A 221 -0.82 11.46 -2.89
C VAL A 221 -1.58 12.69 -3.42
N PHE A 222 -2.87 12.81 -3.15
CA PHE A 222 -3.75 13.79 -3.80
C PHE A 222 -3.39 15.24 -3.45
N GLY A 223 -3.01 15.53 -2.21
CA GLY A 223 -2.55 16.85 -1.80
C GLY A 223 -1.11 17.18 -2.23
N ILE A 224 -0.31 16.15 -2.53
CA ILE A 224 1.11 16.29 -2.89
C ILE A 224 1.28 16.46 -4.40
N TYR A 225 0.50 15.72 -5.18
CA TYR A 225 0.65 15.59 -6.64
C TYR A 225 -0.62 15.92 -7.42
N SER A 226 -1.54 16.74 -6.88
CA SER A 226 -2.87 17.00 -7.46
C SER A 226 -2.86 17.34 -8.95
N GLU A 227 -1.95 18.23 -9.40
CA GLU A 227 -1.83 18.67 -10.79
C GLU A 227 -1.18 17.61 -11.70
N ARG A 228 -0.39 16.68 -11.12
CA ARG A 228 0.42 15.70 -11.85
C ARG A 228 -0.25 14.34 -11.98
N LEU A 229 -1.20 14.01 -11.12
CA LEU A 229 -1.87 12.69 -11.09
C LEU A 229 -2.86 12.49 -12.25
N ALA A 230 -3.38 13.57 -12.84
CA ALA A 230 -4.39 13.54 -13.91
C ALA A 230 -5.56 12.58 -13.59
N ALA A 231 -6.03 12.58 -12.33
CA ALA A 231 -7.14 11.73 -11.93
C ALA A 231 -8.41 12.12 -12.71
N PRO A 232 -9.22 11.14 -13.19
CA PRO A 232 -10.51 11.42 -13.81
C PRO A 232 -11.44 12.25 -12.89
N ALA A 233 -12.19 13.20 -13.45
CA ALA A 233 -12.98 14.15 -12.65
C ALA A 233 -14.16 13.49 -11.89
N ASP A 234 -14.64 12.36 -12.37
CA ASP A 234 -15.74 11.56 -11.80
C ASP A 234 -15.27 10.46 -10.85
N LEU A 235 -13.93 10.35 -10.65
CA LEU A 235 -13.36 9.31 -9.81
C LEU A 235 -13.43 9.67 -8.33
N ILE A 236 -13.79 8.68 -7.51
CA ILE A 236 -13.74 8.80 -6.05
C ILE A 236 -12.28 8.75 -5.60
N CYS A 237 -11.80 9.85 -5.00
CA CYS A 237 -10.46 9.94 -4.41
C CYS A 237 -10.58 10.00 -2.87
N CYS A 238 -9.99 9.04 -2.18
CA CYS A 238 -10.03 8.90 -0.73
C CYS A 238 -8.65 9.14 -0.12
N ASN A 239 -8.53 10.11 0.80
CA ASN A 239 -7.31 10.21 1.62
C ASN A 239 -7.28 9.07 2.62
N ALA A 240 -6.23 8.25 2.54
CA ALA A 240 -6.02 7.10 3.41
C ALA A 240 -4.54 6.82 3.65
N LEU A 241 -4.25 6.22 4.80
CA LEU A 241 -2.95 5.65 5.14
C LEU A 241 -3.13 4.19 5.55
N PRO A 242 -2.10 3.35 5.46
CA PRO A 242 -2.15 1.99 5.99
C PRO A 242 -2.44 2.03 7.49
N GLN A 243 -3.40 1.22 7.95
CA GLN A 243 -3.75 1.12 9.36
C GLN A 243 -3.74 -0.32 9.85
N ALA A 244 -3.30 -0.53 11.08
CA ALA A 244 -3.28 -1.84 11.73
C ALA A 244 -4.67 -2.47 11.84
N MET A 245 -5.71 -1.66 12.04
CA MET A 245 -7.09 -2.14 12.05
C MET A 245 -7.48 -2.77 10.70
N ALA A 246 -7.07 -2.16 9.59
CA ALA A 246 -7.30 -2.70 8.25
C ALA A 246 -6.53 -4.01 8.01
N ILE A 247 -5.31 -4.10 8.57
CA ILE A 247 -4.53 -5.36 8.56
C ILE A 247 -5.32 -6.46 9.30
N LEU A 248 -5.87 -6.18 10.48
CA LEU A 248 -6.69 -7.14 11.24
C LEU A 248 -7.94 -7.58 10.48
N GLN A 249 -8.54 -6.70 9.68
CA GLN A 249 -9.74 -7.02 8.89
C GLN A 249 -9.44 -7.95 7.71
N VAL A 250 -8.28 -7.82 7.06
CA VAL A 250 -7.89 -8.70 5.94
C VAL A 250 -7.19 -9.98 6.41
N ALA A 251 -6.62 -9.98 7.61
CA ALA A 251 -5.81 -11.07 8.14
C ALA A 251 -6.53 -12.42 8.19
N PRO A 252 -7.81 -12.56 8.63
CA PRO A 252 -8.46 -13.86 8.68
C PRO A 252 -8.51 -14.58 7.34
N ALA A 253 -8.83 -13.86 6.25
CA ALA A 253 -8.86 -14.45 4.92
C ALA A 253 -7.47 -14.84 4.42
N LEU A 254 -6.44 -14.02 4.72
CA LEU A 254 -5.06 -14.32 4.36
C LEU A 254 -4.49 -15.50 5.15
N ILE A 255 -4.81 -15.61 6.45
CA ILE A 255 -4.43 -16.75 7.30
C ILE A 255 -5.07 -18.02 6.77
N ALA A 256 -6.37 -17.98 6.45
CA ALA A 256 -7.08 -19.12 5.88
C ALA A 256 -6.51 -19.55 4.51
N ALA A 257 -5.96 -18.61 3.74
CA ALA A 257 -5.25 -18.88 2.49
C ALA A 257 -3.80 -19.38 2.69
N GLY A 258 -3.32 -19.54 3.93
CA GLY A 258 -1.98 -20.03 4.22
C GLY A 258 -0.86 -19.01 4.02
N ALA A 259 -1.16 -17.70 4.12
CA ALA A 259 -0.17 -16.64 3.90
C ALA A 259 0.77 -16.38 5.10
N CYS A 260 0.56 -17.05 6.23
CA CYS A 260 1.48 -16.99 7.36
C CYS A 260 2.83 -17.63 7.03
N VAL A 261 3.89 -17.04 7.56
CA VAL A 261 5.27 -17.55 7.42
C VAL A 261 5.93 -17.72 8.79
N PRO A 262 6.94 -18.58 8.93
CA PRO A 262 7.80 -18.60 10.10
C PRO A 262 8.46 -17.23 10.32
N PRO A 263 8.77 -16.82 11.58
CA PRO A 263 9.33 -15.51 11.87
C PRO A 263 10.58 -15.16 11.05
N GLU A 264 11.48 -16.13 10.84
CA GLU A 264 12.73 -15.96 10.09
C GLU A 264 12.53 -15.75 8.59
N GLN A 265 11.34 -16.06 8.05
CA GLN A 265 10.98 -15.86 6.65
C GLN A 265 10.20 -14.57 6.42
N ALA A 266 9.81 -13.86 7.48
CA ALA A 266 9.15 -12.57 7.37
C ALA A 266 10.14 -11.54 6.81
N LEU A 267 9.83 -10.94 5.66
CA LEU A 267 10.69 -9.96 4.99
C LEU A 267 9.91 -8.71 4.60
N PRO A 268 10.56 -7.53 4.59
CA PRO A 268 9.96 -6.33 4.04
C PRO A 268 9.85 -6.43 2.52
N LEU A 269 8.79 -5.86 1.96
CA LEU A 269 8.60 -5.72 0.52
C LEU A 269 9.26 -4.43 0.03
N TYR A 270 10.40 -4.55 -0.60
CA TYR A 270 11.08 -3.45 -1.27
C TYR A 270 10.66 -3.39 -2.74
N VAL A 271 10.00 -2.30 -3.13
CA VAL A 271 9.59 -2.04 -4.52
C VAL A 271 10.59 -1.14 -5.23
N ARG A 272 11.33 -0.31 -4.48
CA ARG A 272 12.39 0.52 -5.03
C ARG A 272 13.73 -0.20 -4.96
N ASP A 273 14.31 -0.53 -6.11
CA ASP A 273 15.60 -1.24 -6.20
C ASP A 273 16.79 -0.37 -5.80
N LYS A 274 16.72 0.95 -6.05
CA LYS A 274 17.79 1.90 -5.72
C LYS A 274 17.32 2.93 -4.72
N VAL A 275 17.76 2.82 -3.48
CA VAL A 275 17.44 3.78 -2.40
C VAL A 275 18.36 5.01 -2.42
N ALA A 276 19.54 4.91 -3.04
CA ALA A 276 20.51 6.00 -3.11
C ALA A 276 21.16 6.07 -4.50
N LYS A 277 21.20 7.29 -5.04
CA LYS A 277 21.99 7.59 -6.23
C LYS A 277 23.48 7.41 -5.89
N THR A 278 24.21 6.79 -6.78
CA THR A 278 25.67 6.70 -6.70
C THR A 278 26.30 8.10 -6.70
N THR A 279 27.54 8.22 -6.26
CA THR A 279 28.28 9.49 -6.29
C THR A 279 28.35 10.06 -7.72
N GLY A 280 28.48 9.19 -8.74
CA GLY A 280 28.48 9.58 -10.15
C GLY A 280 27.11 10.11 -10.62
N GLU A 281 26.02 9.45 -10.27
CA GLU A 281 24.66 9.90 -10.61
C GLU A 281 24.30 11.23 -9.94
N ARG A 282 24.76 11.46 -8.68
CA ARG A 282 24.60 12.76 -8.00
C ARG A 282 25.41 13.86 -8.68
N ALA A 283 26.63 13.55 -9.13
CA ALA A 283 27.48 14.51 -9.85
C ALA A 283 26.86 14.90 -11.20
N LEU A 284 26.33 13.94 -11.95
CA LEU A 284 25.62 14.18 -13.21
C LEU A 284 24.35 15.02 -13.02
N GLU A 285 23.56 14.72 -12.00
CA GLU A 285 22.36 15.51 -11.70
C GLU A 285 22.69 16.95 -11.26
N LYS A 286 23.75 17.11 -10.46
CA LYS A 286 24.22 18.43 -10.06
C LYS A 286 24.72 19.23 -11.26
N ALA A 287 25.43 18.59 -12.19
CA ALA A 287 25.88 19.21 -13.42
C ALA A 287 24.72 19.61 -14.35
N ALA A 288 23.71 18.74 -14.48
CA ALA A 288 22.49 19.01 -15.25
C ALA A 288 21.69 20.18 -14.66
N LYS A 289 21.50 20.25 -13.35
CA LYS A 289 20.85 21.38 -12.67
C LYS A 289 21.63 22.69 -12.83
N ALA A 290 22.95 22.64 -12.75
CA ALA A 290 23.80 23.81 -12.98
C ALA A 290 23.71 24.28 -14.45
N GLY A 291 23.62 23.36 -15.41
CA GLY A 291 23.42 23.68 -16.82
C GLY A 291 22.08 24.35 -17.10
N ILE A 292 20.99 23.85 -16.51
CA ILE A 292 19.67 24.47 -16.64
C ILE A 292 19.65 25.87 -16.03
N ALA A 293 20.18 26.04 -14.82
CA ALA A 293 20.24 27.35 -14.16
C ALA A 293 21.08 28.36 -14.99
N HIS A 294 22.12 27.90 -15.68
CA HIS A 294 22.93 28.76 -16.57
C HIS A 294 22.15 29.20 -17.83
N ILE A 295 21.33 28.29 -18.39
CA ILE A 295 20.48 28.60 -19.56
C ILE A 295 19.36 29.57 -19.16
N GLU A 296 18.73 29.39 -18.01
CA GLU A 296 17.67 30.27 -17.48
C GLU A 296 18.24 31.68 -17.20
N ALA A 297 19.43 31.77 -16.59
CA ALA A 297 20.10 33.05 -16.34
C ALA A 297 20.49 33.76 -17.65
N ALA A 298 20.96 33.02 -18.64
CA ALA A 298 21.31 33.59 -19.96
C ALA A 298 20.06 34.07 -20.71
N SER A 299 18.94 33.33 -20.62
CA SER A 299 17.65 33.73 -21.21
C SER A 299 17.10 35.00 -20.54
N ALA A 300 17.13 35.06 -19.20
CA ALA A 300 16.70 36.26 -18.46
C ALA A 300 17.55 37.49 -18.81
N ALA A 301 18.87 37.34 -18.93
CA ALA A 301 19.77 38.42 -19.33
C ALA A 301 19.48 38.91 -20.76
N ALA A 302 19.16 37.99 -21.69
CA ALA A 302 18.79 38.33 -23.05
C ALA A 302 17.47 39.13 -23.11
N HIS A 303 16.45 38.72 -22.33
CA HIS A 303 15.19 39.47 -22.22
C HIS A 303 15.38 40.88 -21.64
N ILE A 304 16.21 41.03 -20.62
CA ILE A 304 16.54 42.36 -20.05
C ILE A 304 17.24 43.25 -21.07
N ALA A 305 18.22 42.71 -21.83
CA ALA A 305 18.92 43.44 -22.87
C ALA A 305 17.97 43.88 -24.01
N GLN A 306 17.02 43.02 -24.39
CA GLN A 306 16.04 43.33 -25.43
C GLN A 306 15.03 44.40 -24.97
N ALA A 307 14.60 44.38 -23.71
CA ALA A 307 13.76 45.40 -23.12
C ALA A 307 14.45 46.77 -23.02
N ALA A 308 15.75 46.78 -22.66
CA ALA A 308 16.56 48.01 -22.63
C ALA A 308 16.78 48.61 -24.02
N ALA A 309 16.96 47.80 -25.05
CA ALA A 309 17.08 48.24 -26.45
C ALA A 309 15.80 48.88 -26.97
N HIS A 310 14.60 48.28 -26.63
CA HIS A 310 13.30 48.86 -26.99
C HIS A 310 13.01 50.18 -26.28
N ALA A 311 13.45 50.36 -25.05
CA ALA A 311 13.28 51.62 -24.30
C ALA A 311 14.10 52.78 -24.87
N GLN A 312 15.24 52.49 -25.51
CA GLN A 312 16.11 53.52 -26.15
C GLN A 312 15.59 53.94 -27.53
N THR A 313 14.77 53.12 -28.22
CA THR A 313 14.22 53.45 -29.54
C THR A 313 12.89 54.17 -29.49
N SER A 314 12.20 54.20 -28.34
CA SER A 314 10.90 54.89 -28.14
C SER A 314 11.01 56.30 -27.51
N GLY A 315 12.26 56.81 -27.32
CA GLY A 315 12.53 58.12 -26.69
C GLY A 315 13.02 59.21 -27.63
N THR A 316 12.88 59.02 -28.97
CA THR A 316 13.09 60.04 -30.01
C THR A 316 11.75 60.24 -30.72
#